data_ed12761460a9078086027d60ae32c741
#
_entry.id   ed12761460a9078086027d60ae32c741
#
_cell.length_a   1.000
_cell.length_b   1.000
_cell.length_c   1.000
_cell.angle_alpha   90.00
_cell.angle_beta   90.00
_cell.angle_gamma   90.00
#
_symmetry.space_group_name_H-M   'P 1'
#
loop_
_entity.id
_entity.type
_entity.pdbx_description
1 polymer ?
#
loop_
_entity_poly.entity_id
_entity_poly.type
_entity_poly.pdbx_seq_one_letter_code
_entity_poly.pdbx_strand_id
1 'polypeptide(L)'
;MCSYIVEKAALVGSAKGPKGWMHIDTANVYYDHPYHAPLDHALGIDFTCEAEGGRDRVAIEISAESARELVKKIQAALATGDAAHAAIAAE
;
A
#
# COMPACT_ATOMS: atom_id res chain seq x y z
N MET A 1 2.57 23.78 7.19
CA MET A 1 1.26 23.34 6.69
C MET A 1 1.42 22.11 5.82
N CYS A 2 0.63 21.12 6.09
CA CYS A 2 0.67 19.90 5.31
C CYS A 2 0.04 20.11 3.94
N SER A 3 0.70 19.63 2.90
CA SER A 3 0.09 19.60 1.59
C SER A 3 -0.79 18.35 1.52
N TYR A 4 -2.07 18.54 1.23
CA TYR A 4 -3.02 17.44 1.19
C TYR A 4 -2.97 16.69 -0.14
N ILE A 5 -1.77 16.26 -0.50
CA ILE A 5 -1.60 15.44 -1.70
C ILE A 5 -1.85 13.99 -1.31
N VAL A 6 -2.99 13.47 -1.74
CA VAL A 6 -3.37 12.08 -1.51
C VAL A 6 -3.65 11.43 -2.85
N GLU A 7 -2.94 10.36 -3.12
CA GLU A 7 -3.19 9.53 -4.29
C GLU A 7 -3.98 8.31 -3.85
N LYS A 8 -5.14 8.12 -4.43
CA LYS A 8 -6.04 7.04 -4.06
C LYS A 8 -6.01 5.92 -5.10
N ALA A 9 -5.82 4.69 -4.64
CA ALA A 9 -5.85 3.52 -5.51
C ALA A 9 -6.98 2.58 -5.09
N ALA A 10 -7.72 2.09 -6.08
CA ALA A 10 -8.70 1.04 -5.86
C ALA A 10 -7.98 -0.30 -5.81
N LEU A 11 -8.35 -1.13 -4.85
CA LEU A 11 -7.68 -2.42 -4.62
C LEU A 11 -8.69 -3.56 -4.53
N VAL A 12 -8.20 -4.74 -4.83
CA VAL A 12 -8.89 -6.00 -4.50
C VAL A 12 -7.93 -6.80 -3.64
N GLY A 13 -8.26 -6.95 -2.36
CA GLY A 13 -7.35 -7.66 -1.48
C GLY A 13 -7.79 -7.69 -0.03
N SER A 14 -6.87 -8.12 0.80
CA SER A 14 -7.08 -8.17 2.24
C SER A 14 -5.78 -7.80 2.94
N ALA A 15 -5.90 -7.33 4.17
CA ALA A 15 -4.78 -6.99 5.03
C ALA A 15 -4.96 -7.63 6.39
N LYS A 16 -3.85 -7.98 7.01
CA LYS A 16 -3.87 -8.53 8.35
C LYS A 16 -3.57 -7.42 9.36
N GLY A 17 -4.52 -7.15 10.22
CA GLY A 17 -4.39 -6.21 11.32
C GLY A 17 -4.38 -6.90 12.67
N PRO A 18 -4.42 -6.13 13.78
CA PRO A 18 -4.42 -6.69 15.13
C PRO A 18 -5.59 -7.61 15.42
N LYS A 19 -6.71 -7.40 14.75
CA LYS A 19 -7.94 -8.20 14.91
C LYS A 19 -8.05 -9.34 13.89
N GLY A 20 -6.99 -9.59 13.14
CA GLY A 20 -6.98 -10.62 12.08
C GLY A 20 -7.07 -10.03 10.69
N TRP A 21 -7.51 -10.82 9.74
CA TRP A 21 -7.62 -10.39 8.35
C TRP A 21 -8.84 -9.51 8.14
N MET A 22 -8.65 -8.43 7.38
CA MET A 22 -9.74 -7.54 6.99
C MET A 22 -9.70 -7.34 5.48
N HIS A 23 -10.87 -7.16 4.91
CA HIS A 23 -10.99 -6.81 3.50
C HIS A 23 -10.50 -5.37 3.28
N ILE A 24 -9.79 -5.13 2.19
CA ILE A 24 -9.40 -3.78 1.79
C ILE A 24 -9.79 -3.54 0.33
N ASP A 25 -10.24 -2.35 0.04
CA ASP A 25 -10.62 -1.95 -1.31
C ASP A 25 -9.94 -0.64 -1.75
N THR A 26 -9.23 0.01 -0.84
CA THR A 26 -8.65 1.33 -1.10
C THR A 26 -7.29 1.47 -0.43
N ALA A 27 -6.36 2.06 -1.14
CA ALA A 27 -5.11 2.55 -0.56
C ALA A 27 -5.06 4.07 -0.76
N ASN A 28 -4.86 4.81 0.32
CA ASN A 28 -4.63 6.25 0.26
C ASN A 28 -3.14 6.47 0.48
N VAL A 29 -2.47 7.02 -0.51
CA VAL A 29 -1.03 7.23 -0.51
C VAL A 29 -0.75 8.72 -0.38
N TYR A 30 0.04 9.10 0.60
CA TYR A 30 0.37 10.50 0.85
C TYR A 30 1.83 10.65 1.27
N TYR A 31 2.36 11.84 1.10
CA TYR A 31 3.74 12.13 1.46
C TYR A 31 3.75 13.40 2.30
N ASP A 32 3.94 13.25 3.60
CA ASP A 32 3.80 14.35 4.54
C ASP A 32 4.54 14.05 5.86
N HIS A 33 4.31 14.87 6.87
CA HIS A 33 4.84 14.64 8.21
C HIS A 33 4.25 13.37 8.79
N PRO A 34 5.10 12.44 9.27
CA PRO A 34 4.62 11.20 9.86
C PRO A 34 4.00 11.42 11.24
N TYR A 35 3.13 10.49 11.62
CA TYR A 35 2.58 10.48 12.96
C TYR A 35 3.51 9.81 13.97
N HIS A 36 4.28 8.84 13.53
CA HIS A 36 5.07 8.00 14.42
C HIS A 36 6.54 7.84 13.98
N ALA A 37 6.80 7.61 12.70
CA ALA A 37 8.14 7.36 12.21
C ALA A 37 9.06 8.56 12.49
N PRO A 38 10.33 8.34 12.90
CA PRO A 38 11.26 9.44 13.21
C PRO A 38 11.86 10.05 11.94
N LEU A 39 11.01 10.60 11.09
CA LEU A 39 11.37 11.17 9.80
C LEU A 39 10.73 12.55 9.67
N ASP A 40 11.38 13.46 8.96
CA ASP A 40 10.78 14.77 8.67
C ASP A 40 9.58 14.63 7.75
N HIS A 41 9.71 13.78 6.74
CA HIS A 41 8.63 13.45 5.82
C HIS A 41 8.62 11.95 5.60
N ALA A 42 7.44 11.38 5.49
CA ALA A 42 7.27 9.95 5.25
C ALA A 42 6.22 9.71 4.18
N LEU A 43 6.43 8.64 3.44
CA LEU A 43 5.43 8.09 2.52
C LEU A 43 4.48 7.27 3.39
N GLY A 44 3.24 7.70 3.48
CA GLY A 44 2.21 6.99 4.23
C GLY A 44 1.25 6.28 3.30
N ILE A 45 0.81 5.10 3.71
CA ILE A 45 -0.24 4.38 3.00
C ILE A 45 -1.26 3.91 4.03
N ASP A 46 -2.52 4.30 3.84
CA ASP A 46 -3.63 3.81 4.63
C ASP A 46 -4.43 2.84 3.78
N PHE A 47 -4.49 1.60 4.20
CA PHE A 47 -5.32 0.58 3.56
C PHE A 47 -6.64 0.51 4.29
N THR A 48 -7.73 0.69 3.58
CA THR A 48 -9.07 0.74 4.18
C THR A 48 -10.07 -0.05 3.35
N CYS A 49 -11.22 -0.32 3.95
CA CYS A 49 -12.39 -0.79 3.22
C CYS A 49 -13.44 0.31 3.22
N GLU A 50 -13.50 1.10 2.16
CA GLU A 50 -14.45 2.21 2.04
C GLU A 50 -15.89 1.71 1.96
N ALA A 51 -16.09 0.53 1.38
CA ALA A 51 -17.41 -0.09 1.31
C ALA A 51 -17.98 -0.39 2.70
N GLU A 52 -17.12 -0.54 3.71
CA GLU A 52 -17.54 -0.79 5.10
C GLU A 52 -17.36 0.47 5.98
N GLY A 53 -17.25 1.64 5.37
CA GLY A 53 -17.14 2.91 6.07
C GLY A 53 -15.73 3.35 6.45
N GLY A 54 -14.71 2.58 6.09
CA GLY A 54 -13.31 2.95 6.32
C GLY A 54 -12.89 3.03 7.78
N ARG A 55 -13.60 2.39 8.70
CA ARG A 55 -13.32 2.48 10.14
C ARG A 55 -12.03 1.79 10.54
N ASP A 56 -11.84 0.59 10.02
CA ASP A 56 -10.63 -0.17 10.29
C ASP A 56 -9.63 0.14 9.18
N ARG A 57 -8.38 0.34 9.58
CA ARG A 57 -7.34 0.63 8.61
C ARG A 57 -6.03 0.01 9.03
N VAL A 58 -5.20 -0.30 8.05
CA VAL A 58 -3.81 -0.66 8.25
C VAL A 58 -2.97 0.46 7.67
N ALA A 59 -2.19 1.11 8.50
CA ALA A 59 -1.39 2.27 8.10
C ALA A 59 0.09 1.94 8.18
N ILE A 60 0.85 2.44 7.22
CA ILE A 60 2.31 2.35 7.24
C ILE A 60 2.91 3.74 7.00
N GLU A 61 4.11 3.92 7.55
CA GLU A 61 4.91 5.13 7.33
C GLU A 61 6.32 4.67 7.00
N ILE A 62 6.84 5.04 5.85
CA ILE A 62 8.18 4.66 5.40
C ILE A 62 8.88 5.86 4.78
N SER A 63 10.21 5.79 4.69
CA SER A 63 10.97 6.86 4.04
C SER A 63 10.69 6.89 2.53
N ALA A 64 10.97 8.01 1.90
CA ALA A 64 10.84 8.14 0.45
C ALA A 64 11.72 7.11 -0.28
N GLU A 65 12.93 6.88 0.21
CA GLU A 65 13.84 5.86 -0.35
C GLU A 65 13.24 4.46 -0.25
N SER A 66 12.70 4.12 0.92
CA SER A 66 12.06 2.83 1.14
C SER A 66 10.84 2.66 0.23
N ALA A 67 10.06 3.72 0.03
CA ALA A 67 8.91 3.70 -0.86
C ALA A 67 9.34 3.41 -2.30
N ARG A 68 10.41 4.05 -2.78
CA ARG A 68 10.93 3.81 -4.13
C ARG A 68 11.43 2.38 -4.29
N GLU A 69 12.11 1.87 -3.27
CA GLU A 69 12.57 0.48 -3.28
C GLU A 69 11.39 -0.50 -3.30
N LEU A 70 10.35 -0.22 -2.52
CA LEU A 70 9.15 -1.04 -2.49
C LEU A 70 8.47 -1.09 -3.85
N VAL A 71 8.35 0.05 -4.54
CA VAL A 71 7.79 0.11 -5.89
C VAL A 71 8.56 -0.80 -6.84
N LYS A 72 9.89 -0.76 -6.80
CA LYS A 72 10.74 -1.63 -7.63
C LYS A 72 10.50 -3.11 -7.35
N LYS A 73 10.38 -3.48 -6.08
CA LYS A 73 10.18 -4.87 -5.68
C LYS A 73 8.79 -5.37 -6.07
N ILE A 74 7.79 -4.52 -5.96
CA ILE A 74 6.43 -4.88 -6.42
C ILE A 74 6.46 -5.14 -7.92
N GLN A 75 7.07 -4.25 -8.70
CA GLN A 75 7.18 -4.40 -10.15
C GLN A 75 7.95 -5.67 -10.52
N ALA A 76 9.05 -5.94 -9.84
CA ALA A 76 9.86 -7.13 -10.08
C ALA A 76 9.09 -8.42 -9.77
N ALA A 77 8.37 -8.45 -8.65
CA ALA A 77 7.57 -9.60 -8.27
C ALA A 77 6.46 -9.88 -9.28
N LEU A 78 5.77 -8.82 -9.73
CA LEU A 78 4.72 -8.94 -10.73
C LEU A 78 5.27 -9.47 -12.06
N ALA A 79 6.40 -8.92 -12.52
CA ALA A 79 7.02 -9.36 -13.76
C ALA A 79 7.43 -10.83 -13.70
N THR A 80 8.02 -11.26 -12.59
CA THR A 80 8.42 -12.66 -12.39
C THR A 80 7.20 -13.56 -12.31
N GLY A 81 6.17 -13.17 -11.58
CA GLY A 81 4.94 -13.94 -11.43
C GLY A 81 4.17 -14.06 -12.74
N ASP A 82 4.07 -12.96 -13.49
CA ASP A 82 3.39 -12.96 -14.79
C ASP A 82 4.09 -13.89 -15.76
N ALA A 83 5.43 -13.86 -15.80
CA ALA A 83 6.21 -14.76 -16.66
C ALA A 83 5.99 -16.24 -16.27
N ALA A 84 5.97 -16.55 -14.98
CA ALA A 84 5.74 -17.90 -14.48
C ALA A 84 4.32 -18.39 -14.82
N HIS A 85 3.32 -17.53 -14.64
CA HIS A 85 1.92 -17.88 -14.95
C HIS A 85 1.70 -18.01 -16.45
N ALA A 86 2.32 -17.18 -17.26
CA ALA A 86 2.25 -17.29 -18.72
C ALA A 86 2.87 -18.61 -19.20
N ALA A 87 4.00 -19.01 -18.61
CA ALA A 87 4.64 -20.29 -18.95
C ALA A 87 3.74 -21.48 -18.59
N ILE A 88 3.08 -21.45 -17.44
CA ILE A 88 2.13 -22.48 -17.03
C ILE A 88 0.94 -22.52 -17.97
N ALA A 89 0.39 -21.36 -18.32
CA ALA A 89 -0.76 -21.28 -19.22
C ALA A 89 -0.45 -21.74 -20.63
N ALA A 90 0.81 -21.67 -21.07
CA ALA A 90 1.25 -22.10 -22.39
C ALA A 90 1.43 -23.63 -22.49
N GLU A 91 1.44 -24.34 -21.40
CA GLU A 91 1.50 -25.80 -21.39
C GLU A 91 0.09 -26.40 -21.68
#